data_12b9f5be6611eb3436bfe94945017dbb
#
_entry.id   12b9f5be6611eb3436bfe94945017dbb
#
_cell.length_a   1.000
_cell.length_b   1.000
_cell.length_c   1.000
_cell.angle_alpha   90.00
_cell.angle_beta   90.00
_cell.angle_gamma   90.00
#
_symmetry.space_group_name_H-M   'P 1'
#
loop_
_entity.id
_entity.type
_entity.pdbx_description
1 polymer ?
#
loop_
_entity_poly.entity_id
_entity_poly.type
_entity_poly.pdbx_seq_one_letter_code
_entity_poly.pdbx_strand_id
1 'polypeptide(L)'
;MKVKEESEKVGLKLNIQKTKITASGPITSWQIDGETVETAADFILGGSKITADGDCSHEIKRHLLLGRNAMTNIDSILKSRDITLSTKVCLVKAMVFPMVMYGCESWTIKKAECQRIDAFAVWCWRRQESGESLGLQEDPTSPSERKSVLGVHWKE
;
A
#
# COMPACT_ATOMS: atom_id res chain seq x y z
N MET A 1 -10.85 17.43 -26.88
CA MET A 1 -10.61 16.40 -25.80
C MET A 1 -11.37 16.86 -24.57
N LYS A 2 -12.37 16.09 -24.11
CA LYS A 2 -13.32 16.50 -23.05
C LYS A 2 -12.65 17.04 -21.78
N VAL A 3 -11.55 16.44 -21.31
CA VAL A 3 -10.84 16.88 -20.08
C VAL A 3 -10.31 18.31 -20.20
N LYS A 4 -9.78 18.70 -21.36
CA LYS A 4 -9.29 20.05 -21.59
C LYS A 4 -10.45 21.05 -21.58
N GLU A 5 -11.52 20.76 -22.32
CA GLU A 5 -12.71 21.63 -22.42
C GLU A 5 -13.35 21.85 -21.05
N GLU A 6 -13.49 20.79 -20.24
CA GLU A 6 -14.08 20.89 -18.91
C GLU A 6 -13.14 21.64 -17.92
N SER A 7 -11.83 21.44 -18.02
CA SER A 7 -10.88 22.16 -17.16
C SER A 7 -10.84 23.67 -17.48
N GLU A 8 -10.93 24.04 -18.75
CA GLU A 8 -10.96 25.46 -19.18
C GLU A 8 -12.21 26.18 -18.66
N LYS A 9 -13.36 25.50 -18.57
CA LYS A 9 -14.60 26.07 -17.99
C LYS A 9 -14.45 26.53 -16.55
N VAL A 10 -13.57 25.89 -15.79
CA VAL A 10 -13.27 26.23 -14.38
C VAL A 10 -11.97 27.02 -14.23
N GLY A 11 -11.45 27.57 -15.33
CA GLY A 11 -10.25 28.42 -15.31
C GLY A 11 -8.92 27.68 -15.19
N LEU A 12 -8.91 26.35 -15.32
CA LEU A 12 -7.69 25.53 -15.27
C LEU A 12 -7.15 25.28 -16.68
N LYS A 13 -5.85 25.49 -16.89
CA LYS A 13 -5.18 25.18 -18.15
C LYS A 13 -4.38 23.88 -18.03
N LEU A 14 -4.59 22.97 -18.98
CA LEU A 14 -3.82 21.74 -19.08
C LEU A 14 -2.37 22.06 -19.46
N ASN A 15 -1.40 21.63 -18.66
CA ASN A 15 0.01 21.74 -18.98
C ASN A 15 0.46 20.49 -19.74
N ILE A 16 0.56 20.58 -21.06
CA ILE A 16 0.87 19.47 -21.96
C ILE A 16 2.25 18.88 -21.67
N GLN A 17 3.25 19.71 -21.36
CA GLN A 17 4.62 19.27 -21.06
C GLN A 17 4.72 18.45 -19.75
N LYS A 18 3.83 18.71 -18.79
CA LYS A 18 3.75 17.95 -17.53
C LYS A 18 2.76 16.79 -17.60
N THR A 19 1.95 16.72 -18.66
CA THR A 19 0.98 15.64 -18.86
C THR A 19 1.70 14.41 -19.41
N LYS A 20 1.46 13.25 -18.79
CA LYS A 20 1.96 11.96 -19.25
C LYS A 20 0.79 11.03 -19.46
N ILE A 21 0.92 10.12 -20.42
CA ILE A 21 -0.10 9.14 -20.75
C ILE A 21 0.43 7.75 -20.47
N THR A 22 -0.36 6.97 -19.76
CA THR A 22 -0.11 5.55 -19.55
C THR A 22 -1.24 4.76 -20.18
N ALA A 23 -0.90 3.71 -20.91
CA ALA A 23 -1.87 2.84 -21.56
C ALA A 23 -1.51 1.38 -21.35
N SER A 24 -2.55 0.54 -21.26
CA SER A 24 -2.43 -0.93 -21.15
C SER A 24 -2.15 -1.64 -22.48
N GLY A 25 -1.93 -0.90 -23.56
CA GLY A 25 -1.64 -1.43 -24.89
C GLY A 25 -0.57 -0.62 -25.62
N PRO A 26 -0.10 -1.10 -26.79
CA PRO A 26 0.94 -0.41 -27.53
C PRO A 26 0.39 0.91 -28.09
N ILE A 27 0.82 2.03 -27.48
CA ILE A 27 0.62 3.38 -28.03
C ILE A 27 1.96 3.85 -28.57
N THR A 28 1.97 4.18 -29.87
CA THR A 28 3.17 4.68 -30.54
C THR A 28 3.37 6.18 -30.35
N SER A 29 2.29 6.96 -30.34
CA SER A 29 2.31 8.40 -30.07
C SER A 29 0.92 8.92 -29.70
N TRP A 30 0.87 9.94 -28.88
CA TRP A 30 -0.36 10.66 -28.55
C TRP A 30 -0.11 12.16 -28.65
N GLN A 31 -1.06 12.89 -29.23
CA GLN A 31 -0.97 14.34 -29.40
C GLN A 31 -2.15 15.04 -28.76
N ILE A 32 -1.87 16.15 -28.11
CA ILE A 32 -2.85 17.11 -27.59
C ILE A 32 -2.52 18.47 -28.22
N ASP A 33 -3.47 19.04 -28.96
CA ASP A 33 -3.31 20.31 -29.68
C ASP A 33 -2.09 20.35 -30.63
N GLY A 34 -1.74 19.23 -31.22
CA GLY A 34 -0.59 19.12 -32.13
C GLY A 34 0.76 18.93 -31.42
N GLU A 35 0.82 19.00 -30.09
CA GLU A 35 1.99 18.69 -29.30
C GLU A 35 2.01 17.21 -28.89
N THR A 36 3.16 16.56 -29.04
CA THR A 36 3.34 15.15 -28.65
C THR A 36 3.45 15.04 -27.14
N VAL A 37 2.63 14.18 -26.54
CA VAL A 37 2.61 13.91 -25.10
C VAL A 37 3.51 12.70 -24.81
N GLU A 38 4.31 12.80 -23.75
CA GLU A 38 5.18 11.73 -23.29
C GLU A 38 4.36 10.53 -22.81
N THR A 39 4.73 9.31 -23.25
CA THR A 39 4.18 8.07 -22.74
C THR A 39 5.02 7.58 -21.58
N ALA A 40 4.38 7.21 -20.47
CA ALA A 40 5.02 6.67 -19.29
C ALA A 40 4.57 5.21 -19.04
N ALA A 41 5.51 4.34 -18.70
CA ALA A 41 5.23 2.96 -18.31
C ALA A 41 4.59 2.89 -16.92
N ASP A 42 4.88 3.88 -16.08
CA ASP A 42 4.32 4.00 -14.72
C ASP A 42 4.17 5.47 -14.32
N PHE A 43 3.37 5.72 -13.30
CA PHE A 43 3.24 7.03 -12.67
C PHE A 43 2.89 6.90 -11.19
N ILE A 44 3.10 7.99 -10.44
CA ILE A 44 2.75 8.05 -9.02
C ILE A 44 1.50 8.90 -8.87
N LEU A 45 0.42 8.32 -8.34
CA LEU A 45 -0.82 9.00 -8.01
C LEU A 45 -1.08 8.87 -6.50
N GLY A 46 -1.19 10.02 -5.81
CA GLY A 46 -1.44 10.02 -4.37
C GLY A 46 -0.41 9.24 -3.53
N GLY A 47 0.84 9.12 -4.01
CA GLY A 47 1.89 8.33 -3.35
C GLY A 47 1.90 6.85 -3.69
N SER A 48 0.95 6.35 -4.48
CA SER A 48 0.90 4.97 -4.97
C SER A 48 1.41 4.87 -6.39
N LYS A 49 2.27 3.88 -6.67
CA LYS A 49 2.81 3.63 -8.00
C LYS A 49 1.83 2.79 -8.81
N ILE A 50 1.38 3.33 -9.93
CA ILE A 50 0.49 2.66 -10.88
C ILE A 50 1.29 2.34 -12.14
N THR A 51 1.26 1.07 -12.57
CA THR A 51 1.95 0.55 -13.74
C THR A 51 0.96 0.26 -14.86
N ALA A 52 1.41 0.36 -16.11
CA ALA A 52 0.57 0.12 -17.29
C ALA A 52 0.04 -1.32 -17.38
N ASP A 53 0.77 -2.29 -16.85
CA ASP A 53 0.39 -3.70 -16.77
C ASP A 53 -0.51 -4.03 -15.57
N GLY A 54 -0.77 -3.06 -14.69
CA GLY A 54 -1.55 -3.24 -13.48
C GLY A 54 -0.87 -4.12 -12.42
N ASP A 55 0.44 -4.39 -12.52
CA ASP A 55 1.18 -5.18 -11.53
C ASP A 55 1.52 -4.34 -10.29
N CYS A 56 0.89 -4.66 -9.17
CA CYS A 56 1.10 -3.98 -7.89
C CYS A 56 2.21 -4.62 -7.02
N SER A 57 2.88 -5.67 -7.50
CA SER A 57 3.87 -6.41 -6.70
C SER A 57 5.01 -5.54 -6.18
N HIS A 58 5.49 -4.60 -6.99
CA HIS A 58 6.54 -3.65 -6.59
C HIS A 58 6.06 -2.70 -5.50
N GLU A 59 4.83 -2.20 -5.63
CA GLU A 59 4.23 -1.28 -4.68
C GLU A 59 3.99 -1.97 -3.34
N ILE A 60 3.43 -3.18 -3.36
CA ILE A 60 3.24 -3.98 -2.14
C ILE A 60 4.58 -4.22 -1.43
N LYS A 61 5.63 -4.61 -2.15
CA LYS A 61 6.97 -4.79 -1.57
C LYS A 61 7.50 -3.51 -0.92
N ARG A 62 7.31 -2.36 -1.57
CA ARG A 62 7.70 -1.06 -1.06
C ARG A 62 6.97 -0.74 0.25
N HIS A 63 5.66 -0.93 0.29
CA HIS A 63 4.84 -0.68 1.49
C HIS A 63 5.19 -1.64 2.63
N LEU A 64 5.45 -2.92 2.35
CA LEU A 64 5.92 -3.88 3.35
C LEU A 64 7.29 -3.48 3.94
N LEU A 65 8.19 -2.92 3.12
CA LEU A 65 9.47 -2.40 3.60
C LEU A 65 9.28 -1.19 4.51
N LEU A 66 8.40 -0.25 4.14
CA LEU A 66 8.04 0.89 4.98
C LEU A 66 7.45 0.44 6.33
N GLY A 67 6.56 -0.56 6.30
CA GLY A 67 6.01 -1.16 7.52
C GLY A 67 7.08 -1.80 8.41
N ARG A 68 8.07 -2.49 7.83
CA ARG A 68 9.20 -3.04 8.58
C ARG A 68 10.04 -1.95 9.24
N ASN A 69 10.31 -0.87 8.53
CA ASN A 69 11.02 0.29 9.06
C ASN A 69 10.22 0.93 10.22
N ALA A 70 8.91 1.11 10.06
CA ALA A 70 8.05 1.62 11.12
C ALA A 70 8.08 0.71 12.37
N MET A 71 7.99 -0.61 12.20
CA MET A 71 8.13 -1.57 13.30
C MET A 71 9.49 -1.46 14.00
N THR A 72 10.56 -1.22 13.25
CA THR A 72 11.90 -1.04 13.84
C THR A 72 11.98 0.25 14.64
N ASN A 73 11.35 1.32 14.18
CA ASN A 73 11.34 2.61 14.90
C ASN A 73 10.60 2.53 16.25
N ILE A 74 9.59 1.66 16.37
CA ILE A 74 8.85 1.45 17.62
C ILE A 74 9.36 0.26 18.45
N ASP A 75 10.45 -0.37 18.05
CA ASP A 75 10.98 -1.61 18.66
C ASP A 75 11.27 -1.45 20.18
N SER A 76 11.79 -0.30 20.59
CA SER A 76 12.01 0.01 22.01
C SER A 76 10.72 -0.02 22.83
N ILE A 77 9.63 0.49 22.26
CA ILE A 77 8.30 0.50 22.87
C ILE A 77 7.75 -0.93 22.93
N LEU A 78 7.89 -1.69 21.85
CA LEU A 78 7.40 -3.07 21.77
C LEU A 78 8.11 -4.01 22.75
N LYS A 79 9.38 -3.75 23.05
CA LYS A 79 10.20 -4.51 24.01
C LYS A 79 10.03 -4.05 25.47
N SER A 80 9.41 -2.90 25.72
CA SER A 80 9.17 -2.41 27.07
C SER A 80 8.22 -3.35 27.82
N ARG A 81 8.57 -3.67 29.09
CA ARG A 81 7.72 -4.45 30.00
C ARG A 81 6.63 -3.62 30.67
N ASP A 82 6.80 -2.30 30.69
CA ASP A 82 5.87 -1.37 31.33
C ASP A 82 4.62 -1.12 30.47
N ILE A 83 4.66 -1.52 29.20
CA ILE A 83 3.58 -1.32 28.24
C ILE A 83 2.84 -2.62 28.02
N THR A 84 1.51 -2.59 28.26
CA THR A 84 0.64 -3.77 28.08
C THR A 84 0.59 -4.23 26.62
N LEU A 85 0.39 -5.54 26.40
CA LEU A 85 0.25 -6.11 25.06
C LEU A 85 -0.87 -5.44 24.26
N SER A 86 -2.00 -5.15 24.91
CA SER A 86 -3.12 -4.43 24.28
C SER A 86 -2.70 -3.08 23.71
N THR A 87 -1.92 -2.31 24.46
CA THR A 87 -1.39 -1.01 23.99
C THR A 87 -0.42 -1.18 22.82
N LYS A 88 0.47 -2.19 22.88
CA LYS A 88 1.38 -2.52 21.78
C LYS A 88 0.62 -2.88 20.49
N VAL A 89 -0.41 -3.70 20.61
CA VAL A 89 -1.32 -4.06 19.51
C VAL A 89 -2.00 -2.83 18.92
N CYS A 90 -2.57 -1.95 19.75
CA CYS A 90 -3.17 -0.70 19.29
C CYS A 90 -2.16 0.19 18.55
N LEU A 91 -0.94 0.29 19.05
CA LEU A 91 0.12 1.08 18.43
C LEU A 91 0.48 0.57 17.03
N VAL A 92 0.67 -0.74 16.89
CA VAL A 92 0.98 -1.36 15.59
C VAL A 92 -0.20 -1.18 14.62
N LYS A 93 -1.45 -1.38 15.09
CA LYS A 93 -2.64 -1.16 14.27
C LYS A 93 -2.78 0.29 13.81
N ALA A 94 -2.45 1.26 14.64
CA ALA A 94 -2.62 2.67 14.33
C ALA A 94 -1.47 3.25 13.47
N MET A 95 -0.24 2.73 13.59
CA MET A 95 0.93 3.32 12.94
C MET A 95 1.47 2.49 11.78
N VAL A 96 1.50 1.17 11.91
CA VAL A 96 2.15 0.31 10.92
C VAL A 96 1.19 -0.13 9.82
N PHE A 97 0.02 -0.64 10.17
CA PHE A 97 -0.93 -1.15 9.17
C PHE A 97 -1.47 -0.09 8.21
N PRO A 98 -1.83 1.14 8.64
CA PRO A 98 -2.25 2.18 7.70
C PRO A 98 -1.17 2.53 6.68
N MET A 99 0.10 2.51 7.09
CA MET A 99 1.24 2.75 6.18
C MET A 99 1.40 1.61 5.16
N VAL A 100 1.23 0.36 5.59
CA VAL A 100 1.32 -0.82 4.71
C VAL A 100 0.17 -0.89 3.74
N MET A 101 -1.04 -0.55 4.19
CA MET A 101 -2.28 -0.67 3.41
C MET A 101 -2.64 0.62 2.65
N TYR A 102 -1.79 1.64 2.70
CA TYR A 102 -2.04 2.89 1.99
C TYR A 102 -2.13 2.67 0.48
N GLY A 103 -3.21 3.11 -0.14
CA GLY A 103 -3.45 2.97 -1.58
C GLY A 103 -3.85 1.55 -2.03
N CYS A 104 -4.14 0.63 -1.09
CA CYS A 104 -4.48 -0.77 -1.41
C CYS A 104 -5.77 -0.91 -2.24
N GLU A 105 -6.63 0.08 -2.25
CA GLU A 105 -7.84 0.12 -3.08
C GLU A 105 -7.54 0.09 -4.59
N SER A 106 -6.34 0.52 -4.99
CA SER A 106 -5.88 0.49 -6.38
C SER A 106 -5.15 -0.80 -6.76
N TRP A 107 -4.91 -1.72 -5.80
CA TRP A 107 -4.10 -2.90 -6.03
C TRP A 107 -4.91 -4.06 -6.63
N THR A 108 -4.40 -4.63 -7.71
CA THR A 108 -4.88 -5.93 -8.22
C THR A 108 -4.07 -7.03 -7.56
N ILE A 109 -4.54 -7.52 -6.40
CA ILE A 109 -3.76 -8.41 -5.54
C ILE A 109 -3.86 -9.85 -6.04
N LYS A 110 -2.72 -10.46 -6.33
CA LYS A 110 -2.58 -11.88 -6.65
C LYS A 110 -2.37 -12.69 -5.36
N LYS A 111 -2.62 -13.98 -5.40
CA LYS A 111 -2.46 -14.89 -4.23
C LYS A 111 -1.08 -14.80 -3.58
N ALA A 112 -0.03 -14.64 -4.38
CA ALA A 112 1.35 -14.50 -3.87
C ALA A 112 1.54 -13.22 -3.04
N GLU A 113 0.89 -12.12 -3.42
CA GLU A 113 0.93 -10.86 -2.68
C GLU A 113 0.13 -10.96 -1.38
N CYS A 114 -1.04 -11.63 -1.39
CA CYS A 114 -1.77 -11.92 -0.15
C CYS A 114 -0.90 -12.67 0.86
N GLN A 115 -0.19 -13.71 0.40
CA GLN A 115 0.72 -14.49 1.26
C GLN A 115 1.85 -13.63 1.84
N ARG A 116 2.38 -12.66 1.09
CA ARG A 116 3.41 -11.73 1.59
C ARG A 116 2.88 -10.79 2.66
N ILE A 117 1.66 -10.28 2.47
CA ILE A 117 1.00 -9.40 3.43
C ILE A 117 0.69 -10.20 4.72
N ASP A 118 0.18 -11.42 4.59
CA ASP A 118 -0.09 -12.31 5.71
C ASP A 118 1.19 -12.66 6.49
N ALA A 119 2.27 -12.99 5.78
CA ALA A 119 3.57 -13.26 6.41
C ALA A 119 4.12 -12.03 7.15
N PHE A 120 3.91 -10.83 6.62
CA PHE A 120 4.27 -9.60 7.31
C PHE A 120 3.44 -9.39 8.58
N ALA A 121 2.13 -9.63 8.53
CA ALA A 121 1.26 -9.53 9.69
C ALA A 121 1.71 -10.50 10.81
N VAL A 122 1.97 -11.76 10.48
CA VAL A 122 2.50 -12.76 11.43
C VAL A 122 3.84 -12.31 12.02
N TRP A 123 4.73 -11.76 11.19
CA TRP A 123 6.00 -11.22 11.68
C TRP A 123 5.82 -10.05 12.66
N CYS A 124 4.86 -9.15 12.41
CA CYS A 124 4.53 -8.07 13.34
C CYS A 124 4.04 -8.60 14.70
N TRP A 125 3.18 -9.63 14.68
CA TRP A 125 2.64 -10.23 15.91
C TRP A 125 3.73 -10.89 16.74
N ARG A 126 4.56 -11.74 16.15
CA ARG A 126 5.68 -12.39 16.83
C ARG A 126 6.65 -11.43 17.49
N ARG A 127 6.85 -10.25 16.87
CA ARG A 127 7.74 -9.23 17.42
C ARG A 127 7.15 -8.52 18.65
N GLN A 128 5.84 -8.50 18.80
CA GLN A 128 5.18 -7.97 20.00
C GLN A 128 5.26 -8.95 21.18
N GLU A 129 5.22 -10.24 20.93
CA GLU A 129 5.25 -11.29 21.95
C GLU A 129 6.67 -11.53 22.50
N SER A 130 7.73 -11.23 21.77
CA SER A 130 9.12 -11.47 22.20
C SER A 130 9.53 -10.68 23.45
N GLY A 131 8.67 -9.83 24.01
CA GLY A 131 8.86 -9.12 25.29
C GLY A 131 8.20 -9.81 26.49
N GLU A 132 7.33 -10.76 26.30
CA GLU A 132 6.63 -11.51 27.35
C GLU A 132 6.76 -13.02 27.10
N SER A 133 7.53 -13.68 27.95
CA SER A 133 7.45 -15.14 28.09
C SER A 133 6.18 -15.44 28.92
N LEU A 134 5.02 -15.41 28.27
CA LEU A 134 3.76 -15.82 28.85
C LEU A 134 3.04 -16.74 27.88
N GLY A 135 2.72 -17.92 28.42
CA GLY A 135 2.07 -18.99 27.73
C GLY A 135 0.76 -18.58 27.05
N LEU A 136 0.57 -19.22 25.89
CA LEU A 136 -0.70 -19.59 25.32
C LEU A 136 -1.79 -18.52 25.38
N GLN A 137 -1.71 -17.53 24.49
CA GLN A 137 -2.90 -16.99 23.89
C GLN A 137 -2.78 -17.15 22.39
N GLU A 138 -3.80 -17.75 21.82
CA GLU A 138 -3.92 -18.26 20.47
C GLU A 138 -3.37 -17.26 19.44
N ASP A 139 -2.33 -17.67 18.73
CA ASP A 139 -2.01 -17.11 17.41
C ASP A 139 -3.34 -16.96 16.66
N PRO A 140 -3.65 -15.84 16.02
CA PRO A 140 -4.78 -15.78 15.10
C PRO A 140 -4.49 -16.76 13.96
N THR A 141 -4.87 -18.02 14.22
CA THR A 141 -4.47 -19.19 13.44
C THR A 141 -5.26 -19.31 12.15
N SER A 142 -6.41 -18.61 12.06
CA SER A 142 -7.19 -18.67 10.82
C SER A 142 -6.86 -17.50 9.88
N PRO A 143 -6.76 -17.75 8.56
CA PRO A 143 -6.59 -16.70 7.56
C PRO A 143 -7.69 -15.62 7.63
N SER A 144 -8.89 -15.97 8.08
CA SER A 144 -10.04 -15.06 8.22
C SER A 144 -9.86 -14.09 9.39
N GLU A 145 -9.33 -14.55 10.52
CA GLU A 145 -9.06 -13.68 11.68
C GLU A 145 -7.91 -12.71 11.40
N ARG A 146 -6.88 -13.16 10.67
CA ARG A 146 -5.78 -12.30 10.21
C ARG A 146 -6.27 -11.20 9.28
N LYS A 147 -7.21 -11.52 8.36
CA LYS A 147 -7.88 -10.54 7.48
C LYS A 147 -8.66 -9.51 8.28
N SER A 148 -9.39 -9.92 9.31
CA SER A 148 -10.14 -9.03 10.20
C SER A 148 -9.23 -8.06 10.95
N VAL A 149 -8.07 -8.51 11.37
CA VAL A 149 -7.08 -7.68 12.08
C VAL A 149 -6.48 -6.59 11.18
N LEU A 150 -6.29 -6.90 9.89
CA LEU A 150 -5.80 -5.94 8.89
C LEU A 150 -6.91 -4.98 8.42
N GLY A 151 -8.18 -5.22 8.79
CA GLY A 151 -9.31 -4.40 8.34
C GLY A 151 -9.59 -4.49 6.85
N VAL A 152 -9.10 -5.52 6.18
CA VAL A 152 -9.19 -5.65 4.72
C VAL A 152 -9.89 -6.95 4.36
N HIS A 153 -11.03 -6.81 3.70
CA HIS A 153 -11.75 -7.91 3.07
C HIS A 153 -11.33 -8.03 1.60
N TRP A 154 -10.39 -8.92 1.32
CA TRP A 154 -10.12 -9.31 -0.06
C TRP A 154 -11.30 -10.16 -0.55
N LYS A 155 -11.93 -9.74 -1.64
CA LYS A 155 -12.86 -10.63 -2.38
C LYS A 155 -12.01 -11.68 -3.11
N GLU A 156 -12.26 -12.94 -2.80
CA GLU A 156 -11.73 -14.07 -3.57
C GLU A 156 -12.31 -14.08 -4.97
#